data_719bd234bccb4fae0e124cf19e8767fa
#
_entry.id   719bd234bccb4fae0e124cf19e8767fa
#
_cell.length_a   1.000
_cell.length_b   1.000
_cell.length_c   1.000
_cell.angle_alpha   90.00
_cell.angle_beta   90.00
_cell.angle_gamma   90.00
#
_symmetry.space_group_name_H-M   'P 1'
#
loop_
_entity.id
_entity.type
_entity.pdbx_description
1 polymer ?
#
loop_
_entity_poly.entity_id
_entity_poly.type
_entity_poly.pdbx_seq_one_letter_code
_entity_poly.pdbx_strand_id
1 'polypeptide(L)'
;MVNMVNTVCDVLRVISDSNALALFEAIENNNNSNNKDCTTKLLLTKIQLTRKQYYSRLSEFIKIGLIKRTNGIYSLTTLGKIIHDAKTQLDSCINDYHWKFQIIDQLEKTSSKDNSLPKEEFTSVINALVSDSKMRDIITAQIK
;
A
#
# COMPACT_ATOMS: atom_id res chain seq x y z
N MET A 1 9.45 27.55 7.16
CA MET A 1 8.89 26.21 6.92
C MET A 1 8.06 26.21 5.66
N VAL A 2 8.42 25.37 4.74
CA VAL A 2 7.79 25.38 3.43
C VAL A 2 6.53 24.52 3.51
N ASN A 3 5.37 25.10 3.34
CA ASN A 3 4.16 24.38 3.11
C ASN A 3 4.16 23.82 1.69
N MET A 4 4.83 22.71 1.54
CA MET A 4 4.74 21.96 0.30
C MET A 4 3.40 21.25 0.29
N VAL A 5 2.51 21.65 -0.57
CA VAL A 5 1.29 20.90 -0.83
C VAL A 5 1.69 19.68 -1.63
N ASN A 6 1.91 18.57 -0.93
CA ASN A 6 2.22 17.31 -1.58
C ASN A 6 0.94 16.78 -2.23
N THR A 7 1.02 16.48 -3.49
CA THR A 7 -0.09 15.83 -4.20
C THR A 7 0.05 14.31 -4.10
N VAL A 8 -1.03 13.60 -4.41
CA VAL A 8 -1.00 12.14 -4.53
C VAL A 8 0.07 11.72 -5.54
N CYS A 9 0.19 12.45 -6.63
CA CYS A 9 1.20 12.17 -7.65
C CYS A 9 2.63 12.26 -7.10
N ASP A 10 2.90 13.22 -6.24
CA ASP A 10 4.21 13.37 -5.63
C ASP A 10 4.55 12.19 -4.73
N VAL A 11 3.60 11.76 -3.92
CA VAL A 11 3.77 10.58 -3.04
C VAL A 11 3.98 9.32 -3.88
N LEU A 12 3.14 9.10 -4.88
CA LEU A 12 3.25 7.92 -5.75
C LEU A 12 4.57 7.90 -6.51
N ARG A 13 5.05 9.06 -6.95
CA ARG A 13 6.34 9.16 -7.65
C ARG A 13 7.50 8.70 -6.75
N VAL A 14 7.49 9.09 -5.50
CA VAL A 14 8.56 8.76 -4.55
C VAL A 14 8.57 7.26 -4.23
N ILE A 15 7.41 6.62 -4.17
CA ILE A 15 7.30 5.18 -3.82
C ILE A 15 7.08 4.26 -5.02
N SER A 16 7.10 4.77 -6.25
CA SER A 16 6.79 3.98 -7.46
C SER A 16 7.88 2.99 -7.86
N ASP A 17 9.06 3.14 -7.35
CA ASP A 17 10.24 2.32 -7.63
C ASP A 17 10.28 1.16 -6.66
N SER A 18 10.57 -0.05 -7.15
CA SER A 18 10.63 -1.27 -6.32
C SER A 18 11.66 -1.14 -5.19
N ASN A 19 12.80 -0.48 -5.44
CA ASN A 19 13.82 -0.25 -4.43
C ASN A 19 13.35 0.74 -3.36
N ALA A 20 12.60 1.77 -3.76
CA ALA A 20 12.00 2.72 -2.83
C ALA A 20 10.96 2.04 -1.94
N LEU A 21 10.09 1.21 -2.52
CA LEU A 21 9.11 0.44 -1.75
C LEU A 21 9.79 -0.51 -0.78
N ALA A 22 10.84 -1.21 -1.21
CA ALA A 22 11.59 -2.12 -0.35
C ALA A 22 12.22 -1.38 0.84
N LEU A 23 12.77 -0.20 0.61
CA LEU A 23 13.34 0.64 1.67
C LEU A 23 12.26 1.12 2.64
N PHE A 24 11.13 1.56 2.14
CA PHE A 24 9.99 2.01 2.93
C PHE A 24 9.46 0.87 3.82
N GLU A 25 9.31 -0.31 3.24
CA GLU A 25 8.90 -1.53 3.94
C GLU A 25 9.90 -1.92 5.04
N ALA A 26 11.18 -1.84 4.76
CA ALA A 26 12.24 -2.16 5.72
C ALA A 26 12.24 -1.21 6.92
N ILE A 27 11.94 0.07 6.72
CA ILE A 27 11.82 1.05 7.80
C ILE A 27 10.64 0.69 8.71
N GLU A 28 9.50 0.32 8.14
CA GLU A 28 8.33 -0.10 8.91
C GLU A 28 8.63 -1.36 9.73
N ASN A 29 9.18 -2.37 9.10
CA ASN A 29 9.49 -3.65 9.75
C ASN A 29 10.45 -3.49 10.91
N ASN A 30 11.43 -2.62 10.79
CA ASN A 30 12.40 -2.37 11.85
C ASN A 30 11.82 -1.59 13.03
N ASN A 31 10.82 -0.75 12.78
CA ASN A 31 10.14 -0.03 13.87
C ASN A 31 9.25 -0.95 14.70
N ASN A 32 8.73 -2.00 14.08
CA ASN A 32 7.87 -2.97 14.76
C ASN A 32 8.66 -4.07 15.49
N SER A 33 9.91 -4.28 15.11
CA SER A 33 10.80 -5.16 15.87
C SER A 33 11.54 -4.33 16.93
N ASN A 34 11.60 -4.86 18.15
CA ASN A 34 12.31 -4.22 19.26
C ASN A 34 13.84 -4.10 19.02
N ASN A 35 14.30 -4.42 17.85
CA ASN A 35 15.67 -4.22 17.45
C ASN A 35 15.88 -2.76 17.07
N LYS A 36 16.38 -2.01 18.04
CA LYS A 36 16.77 -0.61 17.88
C LYS A 36 17.94 -0.40 16.90
N ASP A 37 18.43 -1.46 16.31
CA ASP A 37 19.57 -1.42 15.40
C ASP A 37 19.13 -1.33 13.94
N CYS A 38 18.13 -0.49 13.67
CA CYS A 38 17.84 -0.12 12.28
C CYS A 38 18.96 0.80 11.79
N THR A 39 20.16 0.24 11.78
CA THR A 39 21.32 0.95 11.28
C THR A 39 21.27 0.93 9.75
N THR A 40 21.73 2.01 9.19
CA THR A 40 21.99 2.16 7.75
C THR A 40 22.68 0.93 7.16
N LYS A 41 23.56 0.31 7.92
CA LYS A 41 24.30 -0.89 7.53
C LYS A 41 23.40 -2.09 7.20
N LEU A 42 22.40 -2.36 8.06
CA LEU A 42 21.52 -3.51 7.87
C LEU A 42 20.60 -3.32 6.67
N LEU A 43 20.12 -2.11 6.50
CA LEU A 43 19.26 -1.76 5.37
C LEU A 43 20.02 -1.82 4.05
N LEU A 44 21.25 -1.36 4.02
CA LEU A 44 22.08 -1.40 2.82
C LEU A 44 22.45 -2.82 2.38
N THR A 45 22.58 -3.76 3.33
CA THR A 45 22.87 -5.16 3.00
C THR A 45 21.64 -5.90 2.48
N LYS A 46 20.46 -5.54 2.97
CA LYS A 46 19.20 -6.18 2.54
C LYS A 46 18.69 -5.63 1.21
N ILE A 47 18.96 -4.35 0.95
CA ILE A 47 18.49 -3.66 -0.25
C ILE A 47 19.73 -3.36 -1.09
N GLN A 48 19.79 -3.90 -2.28
CA GLN A 48 20.95 -3.73 -3.16
C GLN A 48 21.00 -2.30 -3.73
N LEU A 49 21.22 -1.34 -2.84
CA LEU A 49 21.36 0.06 -3.19
C LEU A 49 22.78 0.55 -2.86
N THR A 50 23.30 1.43 -3.69
CA THR A 50 24.51 2.17 -3.32
C THR A 50 24.18 3.14 -2.19
N ARG A 51 25.21 3.57 -1.44
CA ARG A 51 25.01 4.57 -0.37
C ARG A 51 24.37 5.84 -0.90
N LYS A 52 24.77 6.29 -2.07
CA LYS A 52 24.23 7.49 -2.71
C LYS A 52 22.72 7.33 -3.00
N GLN A 53 22.32 6.19 -3.56
CA GLN A 53 20.92 5.89 -3.83
C GLN A 53 20.11 5.81 -2.54
N TYR A 54 20.64 5.13 -1.53
CA TYR A 54 20.00 4.99 -0.22
C TYR A 54 19.70 6.36 0.41
N TYR A 55 20.71 7.21 0.53
CA TYR A 55 20.55 8.53 1.14
C TYR A 55 19.67 9.46 0.29
N SER A 56 19.73 9.34 -1.02
CA SER A 56 18.88 10.10 -1.93
C SER A 56 17.39 9.74 -1.70
N ARG A 57 17.08 8.46 -1.59
CA ARG A 57 15.71 8.02 -1.35
C ARG A 57 15.21 8.39 0.03
N LEU A 58 16.05 8.26 1.06
CA LEU A 58 15.70 8.72 2.41
C LEU A 58 15.41 10.22 2.45
N SER A 59 16.21 11.00 1.76
CA SER A 59 16.02 12.44 1.66
C SER A 59 14.67 12.78 1.01
N GLU A 60 14.29 12.07 -0.05
CA GLU A 60 13.01 12.25 -0.70
C GLU A 60 11.85 11.87 0.22
N PHE A 61 11.97 10.77 0.96
CA PHE A 61 10.95 10.36 1.93
C PHE A 61 10.75 11.39 3.03
N ILE A 62 11.84 11.95 3.55
CA ILE A 62 11.79 13.00 4.57
C ILE A 62 11.14 14.26 4.00
N LYS A 63 11.55 14.66 2.81
CA LYS A 63 11.06 15.87 2.15
C LYS A 63 9.57 15.83 1.92
N ILE A 64 9.03 14.66 1.55
CA ILE A 64 7.62 14.49 1.28
C ILE A 64 6.81 14.19 2.55
N GLY A 65 7.48 13.94 3.67
CA GLY A 65 6.84 13.74 4.97
C GLY A 65 6.41 12.31 5.27
N LEU A 66 6.99 11.32 4.61
CA LEU A 66 6.68 9.90 4.85
C LEU A 66 7.48 9.32 6.01
N ILE A 67 8.70 9.79 6.21
CA ILE A 67 9.55 9.37 7.32
C ILE A 67 10.09 10.57 8.09
N LYS A 68 10.51 10.30 9.31
CA LYS A 68 11.19 11.27 10.16
C LYS A 68 12.45 10.65 10.75
N ARG A 69 13.42 11.47 11.08
CA ARG A 69 14.65 11.06 11.74
C ARG A 69 14.68 11.66 13.14
N THR A 70 14.81 10.81 14.14
CA THR A 70 14.91 11.23 15.55
C THR A 70 16.06 10.47 16.19
N ASN A 71 17.06 11.21 16.69
CA ASN A 71 18.26 10.62 17.30
C ASN A 71 18.97 9.59 16.41
N GLY A 72 19.05 9.87 15.12
CA GLY A 72 19.67 8.97 14.14
C GLY A 72 18.84 7.79 13.71
N ILE A 73 17.61 7.65 14.23
CA ILE A 73 16.71 6.55 13.92
C ILE A 73 15.62 7.05 12.97
N TYR A 74 15.43 6.32 11.89
CA TYR A 74 14.37 6.59 10.93
C TYR A 74 13.09 5.87 11.32
N SER A 75 11.98 6.56 11.24
CA SER A 75 10.65 5.99 11.52
C SER A 75 9.61 6.60 10.60
N LEU A 76 8.49 5.89 10.41
CA LEU A 76 7.38 6.42 9.62
C LEU A 76 6.69 7.55 10.40
N THR A 77 6.31 8.58 9.67
CA THR A 77 5.37 9.61 10.18
C THR A 77 3.95 9.02 10.21
N THR A 78 3.01 9.76 10.76
CA THR A 78 1.59 9.38 10.69
C THR A 78 1.15 9.20 9.22
N LEU A 79 1.53 10.13 8.37
CA LEU A 79 1.25 10.01 6.93
C LEU A 79 1.90 8.75 6.35
N GLY A 80 3.15 8.49 6.71
CA GLY A 80 3.86 7.29 6.26
C GLY A 80 3.17 6.00 6.67
N LYS A 81 2.64 5.93 7.88
CA LYS A 81 1.90 4.75 8.37
C LYS A 81 0.63 4.52 7.57
N ILE A 82 -0.10 5.59 7.26
CA ILE A 82 -1.34 5.50 6.47
C ILE A 82 -1.02 5.07 5.04
N ILE A 83 0.01 5.63 4.44
CA ILE A 83 0.46 5.27 3.09
C ILE A 83 0.93 3.80 3.06
N HIS A 84 1.64 3.36 4.08
CA HIS A 84 2.08 1.96 4.20
C HIS A 84 0.88 1.00 4.27
N ASP A 85 -0.13 1.34 5.05
CA ASP A 85 -1.36 0.56 5.12
C ASP A 85 -2.07 0.49 3.77
N ALA A 86 -2.19 1.62 3.08
CA ALA A 86 -2.78 1.68 1.75
C ALA A 86 -1.99 0.84 0.74
N LYS A 87 -0.68 0.86 0.81
CA LYS A 87 0.21 0.02 -0.02
C LYS A 87 -0.01 -1.45 0.27
N THR A 88 -0.12 -1.85 1.53
CA THR A 88 -0.37 -3.23 1.93
C THR A 88 -1.73 -3.70 1.41
N GLN A 89 -2.75 -2.86 1.48
CA GLN A 89 -4.07 -3.15 0.92
C GLN A 89 -4.00 -3.32 -0.60
N LEU A 90 -3.24 -2.48 -1.28
CA LEU A 90 -3.03 -2.59 -2.72
C LEU A 90 -2.33 -3.90 -3.09
N ASP A 91 -1.32 -4.29 -2.34
CA ASP A 91 -0.64 -5.58 -2.53
C ASP A 91 -1.62 -6.76 -2.41
N SER A 92 -2.50 -6.73 -1.41
CA SER A 92 -3.52 -7.77 -1.24
C SER A 92 -4.48 -7.82 -2.42
N CYS A 93 -4.90 -6.68 -2.94
CA CYS A 93 -5.76 -6.61 -4.12
C CYS A 93 -5.11 -7.27 -5.34
N ILE A 94 -3.81 -7.04 -5.53
CA ILE A 94 -3.08 -7.55 -6.69
C ILE A 94 -2.74 -9.02 -6.51
N ASN A 95 -2.27 -9.44 -5.34
CA ASN A 95 -1.72 -10.76 -5.13
C ASN A 95 -2.75 -11.79 -4.65
N ASP A 96 -3.65 -11.40 -3.74
CA ASP A 96 -4.57 -12.31 -3.08
C ASP A 96 -5.95 -12.31 -3.72
N TYR A 97 -6.44 -11.16 -4.15
CA TYR A 97 -7.82 -10.98 -4.61
C TYR A 97 -7.98 -10.80 -6.11
N HIS A 98 -6.92 -10.70 -6.87
CA HIS A 98 -6.99 -10.39 -8.30
C HIS A 98 -7.93 -11.33 -9.06
N TRP A 99 -7.77 -12.64 -8.89
CA TRP A 99 -8.60 -13.64 -9.55
C TRP A 99 -10.06 -13.61 -9.04
N LYS A 100 -10.26 -13.28 -7.78
CA LYS A 100 -11.60 -13.13 -7.18
C LYS A 100 -12.33 -11.94 -7.78
N PHE A 101 -11.64 -10.84 -7.97
CA PHE A 101 -12.20 -9.65 -8.61
C PHE A 101 -12.57 -9.93 -10.07
N GLN A 102 -11.80 -10.74 -10.78
CA GLN A 102 -12.14 -11.16 -12.14
C GLN A 102 -13.44 -11.98 -12.17
N ILE A 103 -13.67 -12.85 -11.20
CA ILE A 103 -14.91 -13.58 -11.08
C ILE A 103 -16.09 -12.62 -10.87
N ILE A 104 -15.94 -11.64 -9.99
CA ILE A 104 -16.96 -10.64 -9.71
C ILE A 104 -17.28 -9.83 -10.98
N ASP A 105 -16.27 -9.42 -11.72
CA ASP A 105 -16.44 -8.69 -12.98
C ASP A 105 -17.22 -9.53 -14.02
N GLN A 106 -16.93 -10.82 -14.11
CA GLN A 106 -17.67 -11.72 -15.00
C GLN A 106 -19.14 -11.87 -14.59
N LEU A 107 -19.41 -11.96 -13.29
CA LEU A 107 -20.77 -12.04 -12.78
C LEU A 107 -21.55 -10.76 -13.06
N GLU A 108 -20.93 -9.60 -12.96
CA GLU A 108 -21.56 -8.32 -13.30
C GLU A 108 -21.96 -8.26 -14.77
N LYS A 109 -21.09 -8.72 -15.67
CA LYS A 109 -21.39 -8.80 -17.11
C LYS A 109 -22.57 -9.71 -17.40
N THR A 110 -22.67 -10.82 -16.68
CA THR A 110 -23.76 -11.78 -16.84
C THR A 110 -25.07 -11.22 -16.30
N SER A 111 -25.03 -10.48 -15.20
CA SER A 111 -26.22 -9.91 -14.57
C SER A 111 -26.80 -8.72 -15.33
N SER A 112 -26.07 -8.12 -16.26
CA SER A 112 -26.59 -7.05 -17.12
C SER A 112 -27.39 -7.57 -18.32
N LYS A 113 -27.41 -8.87 -18.53
CA LYS A 113 -28.22 -9.54 -19.56
C LYS A 113 -29.41 -10.25 -18.90
N ASP A 114 -30.45 -10.52 -19.65
CA ASP A 114 -31.81 -10.96 -19.21
C ASP A 114 -31.92 -12.14 -18.22
N ASN A 115 -30.82 -12.74 -17.81
CA ASN A 115 -30.76 -13.78 -16.79
C ASN A 115 -29.93 -13.35 -15.59
N SER A 116 -30.19 -12.15 -15.09
CA SER A 116 -29.45 -11.57 -13.99
C SER A 116 -29.58 -12.42 -12.72
N LEU A 117 -28.43 -12.68 -12.09
CA LEU A 117 -28.39 -13.14 -10.72
C LEU A 117 -29.16 -12.14 -9.84
N PRO A 118 -30.05 -12.61 -8.95
CA PRO A 118 -30.65 -11.70 -7.98
C PRO A 118 -29.57 -10.97 -7.19
N LYS A 119 -29.81 -9.70 -6.89
CA LYS A 119 -28.88 -8.83 -6.17
C LYS A 119 -28.39 -9.46 -4.85
N GLU A 120 -29.28 -10.20 -4.18
CA GLU A 120 -28.97 -10.87 -2.92
C GLU A 120 -27.97 -12.00 -3.10
N GLU A 121 -28.11 -12.79 -4.16
CA GLU A 121 -27.16 -13.87 -4.48
C GLU A 121 -25.80 -13.30 -4.88
N PHE A 122 -25.79 -12.23 -5.64
CA PHE A 122 -24.56 -11.53 -6.01
C PHE A 122 -23.82 -11.02 -4.78
N THR A 123 -24.53 -10.41 -3.83
CA THR A 123 -23.96 -9.95 -2.56
C THR A 123 -23.40 -11.11 -1.75
N SER A 124 -24.09 -12.25 -1.73
CA SER A 124 -23.61 -13.45 -1.05
C SER A 124 -22.30 -13.97 -1.64
N VAL A 125 -22.17 -13.94 -2.96
CA VAL A 125 -20.93 -14.35 -3.64
C VAL A 125 -19.79 -13.41 -3.26
N ILE A 126 -20.01 -12.10 -3.26
CA ILE A 126 -19.02 -11.11 -2.86
C ILE A 126 -18.56 -11.37 -1.41
N ASN A 127 -19.51 -11.59 -0.50
CA ASN A 127 -19.20 -11.85 0.90
C ASN A 127 -18.40 -13.14 1.09
N ALA A 128 -18.63 -14.15 0.26
CA ALA A 128 -17.89 -15.40 0.30
C ALA A 128 -16.46 -15.26 -0.25
N LEU A 129 -16.27 -14.46 -1.29
CA LEU A 129 -14.98 -14.29 -1.96
C LEU A 129 -14.07 -13.27 -1.27
N VAL A 130 -14.64 -12.21 -0.75
CA VAL A 130 -13.89 -11.07 -0.20
C VAL A 130 -14.13 -11.00 1.30
N SER A 131 -13.10 -11.34 2.07
CA SER A 131 -13.16 -11.30 3.55
C SER A 131 -12.95 -9.90 4.12
N ASP A 132 -12.29 -9.02 3.39
CA ASP A 132 -12.02 -7.66 3.83
C ASP A 132 -13.29 -6.79 3.76
N SER A 133 -13.73 -6.27 4.90
CA SER A 133 -14.97 -5.50 4.99
C SER A 133 -14.93 -4.20 4.20
N LYS A 134 -13.79 -3.54 4.17
CA LYS A 134 -13.61 -2.29 3.44
C LYS A 134 -13.69 -2.51 1.92
N MET A 135 -13.08 -3.58 1.43
CA MET A 135 -13.18 -3.96 0.02
C MET A 135 -14.62 -4.33 -0.34
N ARG A 136 -15.31 -5.09 0.52
CA ARG A 136 -16.72 -5.44 0.31
C ARG A 136 -17.59 -4.20 0.19
N ASP A 137 -17.39 -3.22 1.06
CA ASP A 137 -18.16 -1.97 1.04
C ASP A 137 -17.96 -1.20 -0.26
N ILE A 138 -16.73 -1.14 -0.75
CA ILE A 138 -16.42 -0.49 -2.02
C ILE A 138 -17.10 -1.19 -3.19
N ILE A 139 -17.04 -2.51 -3.23
CA ILE A 139 -17.64 -3.32 -4.30
C ILE A 139 -19.17 -3.21 -4.28
N THR A 140 -19.77 -3.37 -3.09
CA THR A 140 -21.22 -3.36 -2.96
C THR A 140 -21.84 -1.98 -3.16
N ALA A 141 -21.11 -0.90 -2.86
CA ALA A 141 -21.59 0.47 -3.09
C ALA A 141 -21.80 0.80 -4.56
N GLN A 142 -21.14 0.07 -5.46
CA GLN A 142 -21.22 0.27 -6.91
C GLN A 142 -22.29 -0.58 -7.59
N ILE A 143 -22.90 -1.48 -6.84
CA ILE A 143 -23.98 -2.33 -7.36
C ILE A 143 -25.29 -1.54 -7.29
N LYS A 144 -25.81 -1.17 -8.44
CA LYS A 144 -27.11 -0.52 -8.56
C LYS A 144 -28.21 -1.54 -8.80
#